data_32fcb1da504bbf47b945f5436bafc5f9
#
_entry.id   32fcb1da504bbf47b945f5436bafc5f9
#
_cell.length_a   1.000
_cell.length_b   1.000
_cell.length_c   1.000
_cell.angle_alpha   90.00
_cell.angle_beta   90.00
_cell.angle_gamma   90.00
#
_symmetry.space_group_name_H-M   'P 1'
#
loop_
_entity.id
_entity.type
_entity.pdbx_description
1 polymer ?
#
loop_
_entity_poly.entity_id
_entity_poly.type
_entity_poly.pdbx_seq_one_letter_code
_entity_poly.pdbx_strand_id
1 'polypeptide(L)'
;MTATARRPRRDRAADPNSIAAPRLSDRPPAGSPPTPERCRLLLEQWRSELSLSPRERTLLGPELVVLDQQLQRLEARRPRVAVFGRVGVGKSSLLNALLGEAHFATDVAHGCTRRQEQRAWPRPVAGLAGVDLVDTPGIDEIAAAARARLARRVALGADLVLLVLDADLSRVELEAIDTLLACGKPLLLVLNRSDCWPAAERPALLASIRRRLPAGARHLEPIAVAAAPRQPQLRADGRVRSTAGAPRIAPLEEALHGLLTEQGPLLLALNALRSADQFSQALHRCRLAHGRRRAQDLIGRFAAVKATGVAMNPLLLLDLAGGIACDSALVVQLCQLYGLPMSRPGARQLLTRLSGHNALLGGAQIGLQLALGGVRQLLLLAAPISGGLSLAPAAPVALAQAALAVHTTRRTGRLAAAELLRSAVAAGQPGALLRRLVAQDPETRRWLSAWQAAGPGGAPPGSLLP
;
A
#
# COMPACT_ATOMS: atom_id res chain seq x y z
N MET A 1 3.63 -30.62 58.75
CA MET A 1 3.85 -29.18 58.51
C MET A 1 5.24 -29.02 57.91
N THR A 2 5.35 -29.03 56.60
CA THR A 2 6.62 -28.87 55.87
C THR A 2 6.43 -27.78 54.83
N ALA A 3 7.05 -26.62 55.10
CA ALA A 3 7.02 -25.45 54.25
C ALA A 3 8.03 -25.61 53.10
N THR A 4 7.54 -25.60 51.86
CA THR A 4 8.35 -25.64 50.66
C THR A 4 8.73 -24.22 50.26
N ALA A 5 10.01 -23.87 50.38
CA ALA A 5 10.59 -22.60 50.01
C ALA A 5 10.62 -22.45 48.48
N ARG A 6 9.96 -21.41 47.93
CA ARG A 6 10.08 -20.97 46.53
C ARG A 6 11.43 -20.26 46.30
N ARG A 7 12.25 -20.79 45.39
CA ARG A 7 13.45 -20.11 44.88
C ARG A 7 13.07 -18.89 44.00
N PRO A 8 13.77 -17.77 44.14
CA PRO A 8 13.54 -16.60 43.29
C PRO A 8 13.99 -16.87 41.85
N ARG A 9 13.19 -16.46 40.88
CA ARG A 9 13.52 -16.41 39.43
C ARG A 9 14.64 -15.40 39.21
N ARG A 10 15.77 -15.85 38.66
CA ARG A 10 16.84 -15.00 38.16
C ARG A 10 16.32 -14.16 37.00
N ASP A 11 16.40 -12.84 37.12
CA ASP A 11 16.22 -11.88 36.06
C ASP A 11 17.23 -12.16 34.94
N ARG A 12 16.71 -12.44 33.74
CA ARG A 12 17.52 -12.49 32.54
C ARG A 12 17.89 -11.07 32.15
N ALA A 13 19.16 -10.72 32.30
CA ALA A 13 19.75 -9.51 31.79
C ALA A 13 19.40 -9.33 30.30
N ALA A 14 18.95 -8.14 29.93
CA ALA A 14 18.63 -7.74 28.57
C ALA A 14 19.91 -7.78 27.71
N ASP A 15 19.86 -8.47 26.61
CA ASP A 15 20.91 -8.58 25.60
C ASP A 15 21.02 -7.22 24.84
N PRO A 16 22.13 -6.46 24.93
CA PRO A 16 22.24 -5.13 24.33
C PRO A 16 22.33 -5.11 22.80
N ASN A 17 22.35 -6.27 22.13
CA ASN A 17 22.48 -6.39 20.68
C ASN A 17 21.21 -6.92 19.96
N SER A 18 20.10 -6.97 20.63
CA SER A 18 18.80 -7.25 20.02
C SER A 18 18.31 -5.95 19.36
N ILE A 19 18.60 -5.76 18.06
CA ILE A 19 17.80 -4.88 17.20
C ILE A 19 16.45 -5.59 17.06
N ALA A 20 15.64 -5.49 18.11
CA ALA A 20 14.27 -5.92 18.09
C ALA A 20 13.55 -5.06 17.05
N ALA A 21 12.81 -5.70 16.17
CA ALA A 21 11.69 -5.03 15.48
C ALA A 21 10.98 -4.16 16.52
N PRO A 22 10.61 -2.89 16.19
CA PRO A 22 9.99 -2.00 17.16
C PRO A 22 8.89 -2.78 17.85
N ARG A 23 9.07 -3.00 19.14
CA ARG A 23 8.06 -3.64 19.94
C ARG A 23 6.88 -2.68 19.90
N LEU A 24 5.82 -3.06 19.26
CA LEU A 24 4.46 -2.55 19.52
C LEU A 24 4.12 -2.85 21.00
N SER A 25 4.98 -2.34 21.91
CA SER A 25 4.93 -2.61 23.36
C SER A 25 3.80 -1.86 24.04
N ASP A 26 3.17 -0.90 23.37
CA ASP A 26 1.88 -0.38 23.78
C ASP A 26 0.75 -1.15 23.09
N ARG A 27 0.64 -2.41 23.47
CA ARG A 27 -0.62 -3.11 23.27
C ARG A 27 -1.68 -2.38 24.10
N PRO A 28 -2.59 -1.62 23.47
CA PRO A 28 -3.71 -1.09 24.24
C PRO A 28 -4.44 -2.25 24.87
N PRO A 29 -5.18 -2.02 25.93
CA PRO A 29 -6.09 -3.02 26.45
C PRO A 29 -6.91 -3.52 25.27
N ALA A 30 -7.00 -4.85 25.14
CA ALA A 30 -7.71 -5.49 24.04
C ALA A 30 -9.12 -4.91 23.99
N GLY A 31 -9.44 -4.14 22.94
CA GLY A 31 -10.77 -3.56 22.75
C GLY A 31 -10.84 -2.07 22.38
N SER A 32 -9.77 -1.28 22.50
CA SER A 32 -9.85 0.12 22.08
C SER A 32 -9.64 0.25 20.56
N PRO A 33 -10.59 0.84 19.82
CA PRO A 33 -10.40 1.11 18.39
C PRO A 33 -9.19 2.03 18.20
N PRO A 34 -8.40 1.86 17.13
CA PRO A 34 -7.29 2.75 16.84
C PRO A 34 -7.84 4.13 16.49
N THR A 35 -7.52 5.12 17.28
CA THR A 35 -7.90 6.52 17.04
C THR A 35 -7.11 7.11 15.87
N PRO A 36 -7.61 8.12 15.16
CA PRO A 36 -6.87 8.83 14.11
C PRO A 36 -5.49 9.33 14.57
N GLU A 37 -5.37 9.81 15.80
CA GLU A 37 -4.11 10.27 16.40
C GLU A 37 -3.10 9.13 16.53
N ARG A 38 -3.56 7.96 16.93
CA ARG A 38 -2.70 6.80 17.03
C ARG A 38 -2.19 6.34 15.66
N CYS A 39 -3.06 6.36 14.64
CA CYS A 39 -2.65 6.10 13.27
C CYS A 39 -1.58 7.09 12.82
N ARG A 40 -1.73 8.37 13.14
CA ARG A 40 -0.76 9.42 12.85
C ARG A 40 0.61 9.10 13.46
N LEU A 41 0.67 8.84 14.76
CA LEU A 41 1.92 8.53 15.48
C LEU A 41 2.61 7.28 14.92
N LEU A 42 1.86 6.23 14.63
CA LEU A 42 2.40 4.99 14.04
C LEU A 42 2.95 5.22 12.63
N LEU A 43 2.29 6.05 11.82
CA LEU A 43 2.76 6.38 10.48
C LEU A 43 3.99 7.29 10.50
N GLU A 44 4.06 8.25 11.42
CA GLU A 44 5.23 9.10 11.63
C GLU A 44 6.44 8.26 12.06
N GLN A 45 6.26 7.38 13.04
CA GLN A 45 7.30 6.46 13.46
C GLN A 45 7.77 5.59 12.29
N TRP A 46 6.83 4.95 11.56
CA TRP A 46 7.15 4.15 10.39
C TRP A 46 7.91 4.96 9.33
N ARG A 47 7.49 6.22 9.09
CA ARG A 47 8.15 7.09 8.12
C ARG A 47 9.57 7.48 8.53
N SER A 48 9.81 7.73 9.82
CA SER A 48 11.14 8.06 10.36
C SER A 48 12.10 6.88 10.33
N GLU A 49 11.60 5.66 10.53
CA GLU A 49 12.39 4.41 10.46
C GLU A 49 12.67 3.97 9.01
N LEU A 50 12.00 4.58 8.02
CA LEU A 50 12.12 4.21 6.62
C LEU A 50 13.45 4.68 6.03
N SER A 51 14.39 3.76 5.87
CA SER A 51 15.66 4.02 5.19
C SER A 51 15.55 3.76 3.69
N LEU A 52 15.83 4.80 2.90
CA LEU A 52 15.82 4.74 1.43
C LEU A 52 17.21 5.03 0.89
N SER A 53 17.70 4.18 0.00
CA SER A 53 18.92 4.45 -0.75
C SER A 53 18.72 5.62 -1.73
N PRO A 54 19.78 6.33 -2.18
CA PRO A 54 19.66 7.40 -3.16
C PRO A 54 18.92 6.98 -4.43
N ARG A 55 19.18 5.75 -4.90
CA ARG A 55 18.52 5.18 -6.07
C ARG A 55 17.01 4.96 -5.86
N GLU A 56 16.62 4.44 -4.70
CA GLU A 56 15.20 4.26 -4.35
C GLU A 56 14.47 5.60 -4.26
N ARG A 57 15.11 6.63 -3.70
CA ARG A 57 14.55 8.00 -3.67
C ARG A 57 14.31 8.55 -5.07
N THR A 58 15.23 8.31 -6.01
CA THR A 58 15.06 8.75 -7.40
C THR A 58 13.92 7.99 -8.11
N LEU A 59 13.90 6.66 -7.95
CA LEU A 59 12.90 5.81 -8.64
C LEU A 59 11.49 5.95 -8.09
N LEU A 60 11.34 6.19 -6.79
CA LEU A 60 10.06 6.29 -6.08
C LEU A 60 9.74 7.74 -5.67
N GLY A 61 10.42 8.71 -6.27
CA GLY A 61 10.22 10.14 -5.96
C GLY A 61 8.76 10.59 -6.07
N PRO A 62 8.06 10.29 -7.15
CA PRO A 62 6.64 10.66 -7.30
C PRO A 62 5.74 10.08 -6.22
N GLU A 63 5.91 8.80 -5.89
CA GLU A 63 5.15 8.10 -4.86
C GLU A 63 5.49 8.63 -3.46
N LEU A 64 6.77 8.96 -3.22
CA LEU A 64 7.22 9.55 -1.97
C LEU A 64 6.62 10.93 -1.74
N VAL A 65 6.55 11.77 -2.76
CA VAL A 65 5.91 13.09 -2.69
C VAL A 65 4.42 12.96 -2.33
N VAL A 66 3.70 12.02 -2.95
CA VAL A 66 2.28 11.76 -2.64
C VAL A 66 2.12 11.31 -1.18
N LEU A 67 2.98 10.42 -0.71
CA LEU A 67 2.98 9.96 0.68
C LEU A 67 3.23 11.12 1.65
N ASP A 68 4.31 11.90 1.44
CA ASP A 68 4.69 12.99 2.33
C ASP A 68 3.60 14.08 2.37
N GLN A 69 2.99 14.41 1.25
CA GLN A 69 1.83 15.31 1.20
C GLN A 69 0.63 14.77 1.98
N GLN A 70 0.37 13.46 1.93
CA GLN A 70 -0.73 12.85 2.66
C GLN A 70 -0.46 12.87 4.17
N LEU A 71 0.78 12.60 4.59
CA LEU A 71 1.16 12.68 6.00
C LEU A 71 1.07 14.12 6.54
N GLN A 72 1.50 15.11 5.76
CA GLN A 72 1.34 16.53 6.10
C GLN A 72 -0.13 16.93 6.29
N ARG A 73 -1.04 16.43 5.42
CA ARG A 73 -2.48 16.70 5.57
C ARG A 73 -3.06 16.06 6.84
N LEU A 74 -2.62 14.84 7.16
CA LEU A 74 -3.01 14.14 8.38
C LEU A 74 -2.54 14.90 9.63
N GLU A 75 -1.30 15.38 9.63
CA GLU A 75 -0.72 16.19 10.71
C GLU A 75 -1.44 17.52 10.85
N ALA A 76 -1.65 18.23 9.74
CA ALA A 76 -2.36 19.51 9.70
C ALA A 76 -3.87 19.38 9.96
N ARG A 77 -4.43 18.17 10.00
CA ARG A 77 -5.88 17.90 10.09
C ARG A 77 -6.70 18.66 9.03
N ARG A 78 -6.17 18.70 7.79
CA ARG A 78 -6.76 19.44 6.66
C ARG A 78 -7.03 18.50 5.49
N PRO A 79 -8.23 17.89 5.40
CA PRO A 79 -8.61 17.09 4.24
C PRO A 79 -8.77 17.94 2.99
N ARG A 80 -8.49 17.36 1.83
CA ARG A 80 -8.75 17.92 0.51
C ARG A 80 -10.00 17.32 -0.10
N VAL A 81 -10.92 18.19 -0.49
CA VAL A 81 -12.13 17.85 -1.23
C VAL A 81 -11.95 18.31 -2.66
N ALA A 82 -11.79 17.38 -3.60
CA ALA A 82 -11.65 17.70 -5.01
C ALA A 82 -12.99 17.62 -5.74
N VAL A 83 -13.27 18.60 -6.58
CA VAL A 83 -14.43 18.59 -7.47
C VAL A 83 -14.02 18.05 -8.82
N PHE A 84 -14.69 17.02 -9.32
CA PHE A 84 -14.38 16.30 -10.54
C PHE A 84 -15.62 16.15 -11.43
N GLY A 85 -15.47 16.09 -12.74
CA GLY A 85 -16.59 15.96 -13.67
C GLY A 85 -16.24 16.55 -15.04
N ARG A 86 -17.20 16.43 -16.00
CA ARG A 86 -17.03 16.93 -17.36
C ARG A 86 -16.81 18.45 -17.41
N VAL A 87 -16.35 18.93 -18.56
CA VAL A 87 -16.30 20.35 -18.85
C VAL A 87 -17.74 20.90 -18.90
N GLY A 88 -17.93 22.10 -18.38
CA GLY A 88 -19.22 22.75 -18.45
C GLY A 88 -20.25 22.33 -17.40
N VAL A 89 -20.07 21.25 -16.60
CA VAL A 89 -21.03 20.83 -15.57
C VAL A 89 -21.12 21.79 -14.38
N GLY A 90 -20.30 22.82 -14.33
CA GLY A 90 -20.35 23.87 -13.30
C GLY A 90 -19.51 23.56 -12.05
N LYS A 91 -18.37 22.89 -12.17
CA LYS A 91 -17.42 22.60 -11.07
C LYS A 91 -16.97 23.86 -10.34
N SER A 92 -16.40 24.81 -11.10
CA SER A 92 -15.90 26.08 -10.54
C SER A 92 -17.03 26.93 -9.96
N SER A 93 -18.22 26.91 -10.58
CA SER A 93 -19.42 27.57 -10.02
C SER A 93 -19.86 26.94 -8.70
N LEU A 94 -19.78 25.61 -8.59
CA LEU A 94 -20.09 24.89 -7.36
C LEU A 94 -19.12 25.25 -6.24
N LEU A 95 -17.83 25.30 -6.55
CA LEU A 95 -16.80 25.71 -5.59
C LEU A 95 -16.97 27.17 -5.16
N ASN A 96 -17.27 28.07 -6.07
CA ASN A 96 -17.55 29.47 -5.74
C ASN A 96 -18.79 29.59 -4.83
N ALA A 97 -19.84 28.81 -5.10
CA ALA A 97 -21.00 28.78 -4.24
C ALA A 97 -20.67 28.24 -2.83
N LEU A 98 -19.86 27.20 -2.71
CA LEU A 98 -19.37 26.66 -1.42
C LEU A 98 -18.47 27.64 -0.67
N LEU A 99 -17.70 28.48 -1.38
CA LEU A 99 -16.88 29.53 -0.78
C LEU A 99 -17.69 30.77 -0.37
N GLY A 100 -18.84 30.97 -0.99
CA GLY A 100 -19.62 32.20 -0.84
C GLY A 100 -19.04 33.39 -1.61
N GLU A 101 -18.01 33.18 -2.42
CA GLU A 101 -17.32 34.22 -3.21
C GLU A 101 -16.88 33.69 -4.59
N ALA A 102 -16.75 34.62 -5.56
CA ALA A 102 -16.28 34.31 -6.91
C ALA A 102 -14.75 34.27 -6.94
N HIS A 103 -14.16 33.10 -6.73
CA HIS A 103 -12.71 32.92 -6.72
C HIS A 103 -12.21 32.14 -7.93
N PHE A 104 -12.84 31.01 -8.23
CA PHE A 104 -12.48 30.17 -9.37
C PHE A 104 -13.05 30.75 -10.66
N ALA A 105 -12.24 30.78 -11.71
CA ALA A 105 -12.69 31.30 -13.01
C ALA A 105 -13.83 30.43 -13.56
N THR A 106 -14.96 31.07 -13.84
CA THR A 106 -16.14 30.47 -14.45
C THR A 106 -16.33 31.07 -15.82
N ASP A 107 -15.60 30.59 -16.83
CA ASP A 107 -15.83 31.05 -18.19
C ASP A 107 -16.75 30.09 -18.96
N VAL A 108 -17.59 30.67 -19.82
CA VAL A 108 -18.52 29.96 -20.70
C VAL A 108 -17.76 29.32 -21.88
N ALA A 109 -16.55 29.83 -22.21
CA ALA A 109 -15.66 29.24 -23.19
C ALA A 109 -14.87 28.06 -22.60
N HIS A 110 -14.92 26.94 -23.28
CA HIS A 110 -14.37 25.65 -22.85
C HIS A 110 -12.92 25.71 -22.32
N GLY A 111 -12.67 25.06 -21.17
CA GLY A 111 -11.31 24.68 -20.76
C GLY A 111 -10.51 25.67 -19.92
N CYS A 112 -11.16 26.51 -19.10
CA CYS A 112 -10.44 27.54 -18.29
C CYS A 112 -9.53 26.95 -17.21
N THR A 113 -9.89 25.83 -16.59
CA THR A 113 -9.10 25.24 -15.49
C THR A 113 -7.97 24.37 -16.03
N ARG A 114 -6.84 24.99 -16.39
CA ARG A 114 -5.63 24.27 -16.84
C ARG A 114 -4.73 23.81 -15.69
N ARG A 115 -4.89 24.37 -14.48
CA ARG A 115 -4.12 24.03 -13.29
C ARG A 115 -5.07 23.77 -12.12
N GLN A 116 -4.66 22.91 -11.21
CA GLN A 116 -5.36 22.73 -9.93
C GLN A 116 -5.21 23.99 -9.09
N GLU A 117 -6.33 24.57 -8.70
CA GLU A 117 -6.40 25.66 -7.73
C GLU A 117 -7.03 25.14 -6.46
N GLN A 118 -6.59 25.64 -5.30
CA GLN A 118 -7.14 25.25 -4.01
C GLN A 118 -7.47 26.45 -3.14
N ARG A 119 -8.56 26.35 -2.36
CA ARG A 119 -8.98 27.36 -1.38
C ARG A 119 -9.52 26.69 -0.14
N ALA A 120 -9.31 27.33 1.00
CA ALA A 120 -9.88 26.89 2.25
C ALA A 120 -11.40 27.12 2.27
N TRP A 121 -12.15 26.08 2.64
CA TRP A 121 -13.58 26.21 2.88
C TRP A 121 -13.82 27.08 4.12
N PRO A 122 -14.64 28.15 4.07
CA PRO A 122 -14.80 29.07 5.19
C PRO A 122 -15.59 28.46 6.36
N ARG A 123 -16.30 27.36 6.14
CA ARG A 123 -17.11 26.70 7.16
C ARG A 123 -16.24 25.85 8.09
N PRO A 124 -16.21 26.12 9.42
CA PRO A 124 -15.45 25.31 10.35
C PRO A 124 -16.06 23.91 10.49
N VAL A 125 -15.23 22.89 10.65
CA VAL A 125 -15.62 21.50 10.83
C VAL A 125 -14.99 20.97 12.11
N ALA A 126 -15.79 20.40 13.00
CA ALA A 126 -15.31 19.86 14.27
C ALA A 126 -14.24 18.77 14.05
N GLY A 127 -13.17 18.81 14.83
CA GLY A 127 -12.07 17.84 14.74
C GLY A 127 -11.07 18.08 13.59
N LEU A 128 -11.31 19.06 12.71
CA LEU A 128 -10.42 19.46 11.62
C LEU A 128 -9.91 20.89 11.83
N ALA A 129 -8.70 21.18 11.36
CA ALA A 129 -8.17 22.55 11.35
C ALA A 129 -8.68 23.38 10.16
N GLY A 130 -9.29 22.74 9.18
CA GLY A 130 -9.89 23.32 8.00
C GLY A 130 -10.06 22.29 6.90
N VAL A 131 -10.71 22.69 5.82
CA VAL A 131 -10.95 21.85 4.64
C VAL A 131 -10.47 22.59 3.40
N ASP A 132 -9.69 21.95 2.54
CA ASP A 132 -9.23 22.54 1.29
C ASP A 132 -10.13 22.06 0.13
N LEU A 133 -10.78 22.99 -0.55
CA LEU A 133 -11.52 22.77 -1.78
C LEU A 133 -10.57 22.89 -2.98
N VAL A 134 -10.65 21.94 -3.92
CA VAL A 134 -9.74 21.85 -5.05
C VAL A 134 -10.52 21.78 -6.36
N ASP A 135 -10.30 22.73 -7.26
CA ASP A 135 -10.81 22.66 -8.63
C ASP A 135 -9.93 21.79 -9.52
N THR A 136 -10.55 21.04 -10.42
CA THR A 136 -9.84 20.14 -11.33
C THR A 136 -10.26 20.35 -12.79
N PRO A 137 -9.33 20.10 -13.75
CA PRO A 137 -9.68 20.12 -15.18
C PRO A 137 -10.82 19.16 -15.54
N GLY A 138 -11.61 19.51 -16.55
CA GLY A 138 -12.68 18.64 -17.06
C GLY A 138 -12.17 17.35 -17.70
N ILE A 139 -12.99 16.30 -17.69
CA ILE A 139 -12.58 14.94 -18.09
C ILE A 139 -12.82 14.60 -19.57
N ASP A 140 -13.61 15.37 -20.28
CA ASP A 140 -14.06 15.08 -21.64
C ASP A 140 -13.16 15.68 -22.76
N GLU A 141 -12.25 16.60 -22.41
CA GLU A 141 -11.31 17.20 -23.38
C GLU A 141 -10.11 16.33 -23.75
N ILE A 142 -9.98 15.16 -23.16
CA ILE A 142 -8.79 14.31 -23.24
C ILE A 142 -9.10 12.87 -23.65
N ALA A 143 -8.14 12.21 -24.32
CA ALA A 143 -8.25 10.80 -24.71
C ALA A 143 -8.50 9.87 -23.49
N ALA A 144 -9.15 8.72 -23.72
CA ALA A 144 -9.56 7.78 -22.67
C ALA A 144 -8.42 7.41 -21.68
N ALA A 145 -7.23 7.12 -22.21
CA ALA A 145 -6.08 6.80 -21.36
C ALA A 145 -5.59 7.99 -20.52
N ALA A 146 -5.75 9.22 -20.99
CA ALA A 146 -5.41 10.42 -20.25
C ALA A 146 -6.48 10.75 -19.21
N ARG A 147 -7.76 10.45 -19.49
CA ARG A 147 -8.86 10.56 -18.50
C ARG A 147 -8.63 9.67 -17.27
N ALA A 148 -8.30 8.41 -17.49
CA ALA A 148 -7.99 7.49 -16.39
C ALA A 148 -6.79 7.98 -15.57
N ARG A 149 -5.75 8.52 -16.23
CA ARG A 149 -4.60 9.13 -15.52
C ARG A 149 -5.00 10.36 -14.69
N LEU A 150 -5.87 11.22 -15.25
CA LEU A 150 -6.37 12.40 -14.55
C LEU A 150 -7.21 12.01 -13.35
N ALA A 151 -8.18 11.11 -13.52
CA ALA A 151 -9.02 10.58 -12.43
C ALA A 151 -8.16 9.98 -11.31
N ARG A 152 -7.15 9.18 -11.68
CA ARG A 152 -6.20 8.62 -10.72
C ARG A 152 -5.39 9.70 -9.99
N ARG A 153 -4.92 10.72 -10.70
CA ARG A 153 -4.18 11.85 -10.09
C ARG A 153 -5.05 12.62 -9.12
N VAL A 154 -6.30 12.92 -9.49
CA VAL A 154 -7.28 13.58 -8.61
C VAL A 154 -7.54 12.72 -7.38
N ALA A 155 -7.79 11.42 -7.57
CA ALA A 155 -7.99 10.50 -6.47
C ALA A 155 -6.79 10.46 -5.51
N LEU A 156 -5.57 10.41 -6.01
CA LEU A 156 -4.36 10.41 -5.16
C LEU A 156 -4.16 11.74 -4.43
N GLY A 157 -4.55 12.85 -5.05
CA GLY A 157 -4.41 14.19 -4.48
C GLY A 157 -5.51 14.62 -3.53
N ALA A 158 -6.65 13.91 -3.48
CA ALA A 158 -7.83 14.25 -2.69
C ALA A 158 -8.09 13.25 -1.57
N ASP A 159 -8.78 13.68 -0.54
CA ASP A 159 -9.27 12.82 0.55
C ASP A 159 -10.74 12.44 0.34
N LEU A 160 -11.51 13.31 -0.31
CA LEU A 160 -12.89 13.13 -0.75
C LEU A 160 -13.04 13.70 -2.16
N VAL A 161 -13.86 13.08 -3.01
CA VAL A 161 -14.14 13.57 -4.36
C VAL A 161 -15.63 13.86 -4.49
N LEU A 162 -15.96 15.09 -4.96
CA LEU A 162 -17.28 15.46 -5.39
C LEU A 162 -17.37 15.24 -6.91
N LEU A 163 -18.08 14.21 -7.36
CA LEU A 163 -18.33 14.01 -8.78
C LEU A 163 -19.57 14.79 -9.20
N VAL A 164 -19.36 15.80 -10.04
CA VAL A 164 -20.40 16.72 -10.51
C VAL A 164 -20.95 16.28 -11.85
N LEU A 165 -22.25 16.12 -11.89
CA LEU A 165 -23.06 15.79 -13.06
C LEU A 165 -24.02 16.96 -13.34
N ASP A 166 -24.48 17.12 -14.58
CA ASP A 166 -25.54 18.06 -14.97
C ASP A 166 -26.72 17.38 -15.68
N ALA A 167 -26.60 16.09 -15.93
CA ALA A 167 -27.61 15.25 -16.57
C ALA A 167 -27.49 13.80 -16.09
N ASP A 168 -28.11 12.85 -16.78
CA ASP A 168 -27.94 11.42 -16.55
C ASP A 168 -26.50 10.99 -16.87
N LEU A 169 -26.05 9.88 -16.25
CA LEU A 169 -24.70 9.36 -16.36
C LEU A 169 -24.30 9.05 -17.80
N SER A 170 -23.26 9.67 -18.27
CA SER A 170 -22.60 9.34 -19.53
C SER A 170 -21.60 8.17 -19.33
N ARG A 171 -21.18 7.56 -20.44
CA ARG A 171 -20.12 6.53 -20.40
C ARG A 171 -18.82 7.05 -19.79
N VAL A 172 -18.46 8.30 -20.09
CA VAL A 172 -17.25 8.93 -19.57
C VAL A 172 -17.28 9.06 -18.04
N GLU A 173 -18.43 9.40 -17.50
CA GLU A 173 -18.64 9.52 -16.05
C GLU A 173 -18.65 8.16 -15.36
N LEU A 174 -19.21 7.13 -15.99
CA LEU A 174 -19.15 5.75 -15.48
C LEU A 174 -17.70 5.24 -15.42
N GLU A 175 -16.91 5.44 -16.49
CA GLU A 175 -15.47 5.10 -16.49
C GLU A 175 -14.70 5.87 -15.42
N ALA A 176 -15.08 7.12 -15.15
CA ALA A 176 -14.50 7.94 -14.09
C ALA A 176 -14.86 7.40 -12.69
N ILE A 177 -16.13 7.05 -12.46
CA ILE A 177 -16.60 6.43 -11.22
C ILE A 177 -15.80 5.16 -10.95
N ASP A 178 -15.72 4.23 -11.90
CA ASP A 178 -14.96 2.98 -11.76
C ASP A 178 -13.50 3.22 -11.40
N THR A 179 -12.87 4.21 -12.04
CA THR A 179 -11.47 4.57 -11.75
C THR A 179 -11.30 5.15 -10.34
N LEU A 180 -12.19 6.06 -9.91
CA LEU A 180 -12.14 6.68 -8.58
C LEU A 180 -12.38 5.63 -7.49
N LEU A 181 -13.33 4.74 -7.70
CA LEU A 181 -13.64 3.64 -6.78
C LEU A 181 -12.50 2.62 -6.73
N ALA A 182 -11.89 2.27 -7.86
CA ALA A 182 -10.69 1.42 -7.88
C ALA A 182 -9.50 2.03 -7.11
N CYS A 183 -9.42 3.37 -7.06
CA CYS A 183 -8.48 4.08 -6.19
C CYS A 183 -8.93 4.08 -4.72
N GLY A 184 -10.15 3.58 -4.42
CA GLY A 184 -10.75 3.51 -3.08
C GLY A 184 -10.92 4.85 -2.41
N LYS A 185 -11.34 5.85 -3.15
CA LYS A 185 -11.64 7.17 -2.60
C LYS A 185 -13.14 7.31 -2.32
N PRO A 186 -13.50 7.92 -1.19
CA PRO A 186 -14.89 8.27 -0.95
C PRO A 186 -15.36 9.27 -1.98
N LEU A 187 -16.59 9.08 -2.41
CA LEU A 187 -17.20 9.82 -3.50
C LEU A 187 -18.57 10.33 -3.06
N LEU A 188 -18.84 11.62 -3.27
CA LEU A 188 -20.19 12.19 -3.24
C LEU A 188 -20.63 12.51 -4.67
N LEU A 189 -21.84 12.12 -5.01
CA LEU A 189 -22.44 12.40 -6.30
C LEU A 189 -23.26 13.69 -6.22
N VAL A 190 -22.97 14.64 -7.11
CA VAL A 190 -23.64 15.96 -7.11
C VAL A 190 -24.30 16.18 -8.46
N LEU A 191 -25.63 16.26 -8.51
CA LEU A 191 -26.38 16.69 -9.68
C LEU A 191 -26.52 18.21 -9.63
N ASN A 192 -25.62 18.92 -10.31
CA ASN A 192 -25.68 20.37 -10.46
C ASN A 192 -26.68 20.77 -11.54
N ARG A 193 -26.99 22.06 -11.63
CA ARG A 193 -27.98 22.60 -12.58
C ARG A 193 -29.38 21.96 -12.43
N SER A 194 -29.74 21.55 -11.23
CA SER A 194 -31.05 20.95 -10.97
C SER A 194 -32.21 21.89 -11.27
N ASP A 195 -31.94 23.20 -11.40
CA ASP A 195 -32.87 24.23 -11.85
C ASP A 195 -33.26 24.15 -13.33
N CYS A 196 -32.40 23.53 -14.16
CA CYS A 196 -32.69 23.28 -15.58
C CYS A 196 -33.69 22.12 -15.79
N TRP A 197 -33.97 21.34 -14.74
CA TRP A 197 -34.90 20.21 -14.80
C TRP A 197 -36.21 20.55 -14.13
N PRO A 198 -37.38 20.31 -14.77
CA PRO A 198 -38.67 20.48 -14.14
C PRO A 198 -38.78 19.70 -12.83
N ALA A 199 -39.48 20.26 -11.85
CA ALA A 199 -39.61 19.63 -10.53
C ALA A 199 -40.20 18.21 -10.61
N ALA A 200 -41.13 17.98 -11.56
CA ALA A 200 -41.75 16.68 -11.79
C ALA A 200 -40.77 15.61 -12.38
N GLU A 201 -39.75 16.04 -13.14
CA GLU A 201 -38.81 15.13 -13.83
C GLU A 201 -37.58 14.81 -12.99
N ARG A 202 -37.22 15.65 -12.02
CA ARG A 202 -36.04 15.43 -11.17
C ARG A 202 -36.02 14.07 -10.45
N PRO A 203 -37.12 13.59 -9.86
CA PRO A 203 -37.12 12.28 -9.22
C PRO A 203 -36.82 11.14 -10.20
N ALA A 204 -37.36 11.24 -11.43
CA ALA A 204 -37.09 10.25 -12.49
C ALA A 204 -35.61 10.25 -12.93
N LEU A 205 -35.01 11.45 -13.08
CA LEU A 205 -33.60 11.60 -13.38
C LEU A 205 -32.71 11.01 -12.28
N LEU A 206 -32.96 11.33 -11.01
CA LEU A 206 -32.24 10.79 -9.87
C LEU A 206 -32.35 9.25 -9.82
N ALA A 207 -33.55 8.70 -10.07
CA ALA A 207 -33.75 7.27 -10.15
C ALA A 207 -33.00 6.63 -11.33
N SER A 208 -32.91 7.31 -12.49
CA SER A 208 -32.13 6.85 -13.63
C SER A 208 -30.63 6.81 -13.30
N ILE A 209 -30.08 7.86 -12.71
CA ILE A 209 -28.68 7.92 -12.26
C ILE A 209 -28.39 6.75 -11.33
N ARG A 210 -29.22 6.50 -10.30
CA ARG A 210 -29.04 5.38 -9.35
C ARG A 210 -29.02 4.03 -10.03
N ARG A 211 -29.92 3.77 -10.98
CA ARG A 211 -29.99 2.50 -11.71
C ARG A 211 -28.76 2.24 -12.55
N ARG A 212 -28.15 3.29 -13.09
CA ARG A 212 -26.97 3.21 -13.97
C ARG A 212 -25.65 3.12 -13.21
N LEU A 213 -25.65 3.43 -11.90
CA LEU A 213 -24.44 3.30 -11.10
C LEU A 213 -23.93 1.86 -11.09
N PRO A 214 -22.60 1.64 -11.20
CA PRO A 214 -21.99 0.34 -11.05
C PRO A 214 -22.30 -0.26 -9.68
N ALA A 215 -22.24 -1.57 -9.55
CA ALA A 215 -22.62 -2.30 -8.33
C ALA A 215 -21.96 -1.72 -7.06
N GLY A 216 -20.70 -1.29 -7.17
CA GLY A 216 -19.95 -0.71 -6.08
C GLY A 216 -20.34 0.72 -5.69
N ALA A 217 -21.08 1.43 -6.54
CA ALA A 217 -21.53 2.79 -6.30
C ALA A 217 -23.03 2.89 -5.99
N ARG A 218 -23.76 1.78 -5.94
CA ARG A 218 -25.23 1.78 -5.74
C ARG A 218 -25.71 2.41 -4.44
N HIS A 219 -24.84 2.53 -3.46
CA HIS A 219 -25.10 3.19 -2.18
C HIS A 219 -25.00 4.71 -2.26
N LEU A 220 -24.46 5.26 -3.37
CA LEU A 220 -24.32 6.70 -3.55
C LEU A 220 -25.67 7.31 -3.94
N GLU A 221 -26.08 8.30 -3.14
CA GLU A 221 -27.25 9.11 -3.39
C GLU A 221 -26.83 10.40 -4.09
N PRO A 222 -27.32 10.69 -5.31
CA PRO A 222 -27.00 11.94 -5.97
C PRO A 222 -27.71 13.11 -5.27
N ILE A 223 -26.93 14.13 -4.91
CA ILE A 223 -27.41 15.34 -4.23
C ILE A 223 -27.69 16.40 -5.30
N ALA A 224 -28.96 16.80 -5.42
CA ALA A 224 -29.38 17.80 -6.38
C ALA A 224 -29.11 19.21 -5.87
N VAL A 225 -28.39 20.02 -6.66
CA VAL A 225 -28.01 21.40 -6.35
C VAL A 225 -28.15 22.30 -7.58
N ALA A 226 -28.18 23.62 -7.36
CA ALA A 226 -28.04 24.62 -8.40
C ALA A 226 -27.03 25.67 -7.95
N ALA A 227 -25.79 25.52 -8.38
CA ALA A 227 -24.68 26.38 -7.95
C ALA A 227 -24.74 27.79 -8.55
N ALA A 228 -25.24 27.93 -9.77
CA ALA A 228 -25.43 29.22 -10.44
C ALA A 228 -26.75 29.23 -11.20
N PRO A 229 -27.89 29.19 -10.49
CA PRO A 229 -29.20 29.17 -11.14
C PRO A 229 -29.46 30.45 -11.93
N ARG A 230 -30.16 30.30 -13.04
CA ARG A 230 -30.55 31.42 -13.90
C ARG A 230 -32.04 31.66 -13.76
N GLN A 231 -32.42 32.93 -13.59
CA GLN A 231 -33.79 33.34 -13.49
C GLN A 231 -34.17 34.26 -14.66
N PRO A 232 -35.26 33.97 -15.36
CA PRO A 232 -35.76 34.87 -16.38
C PRO A 232 -36.37 36.14 -15.70
N GLN A 233 -35.87 37.29 -16.10
CA GLN A 233 -36.41 38.57 -15.65
C GLN A 233 -36.97 39.33 -16.85
N LEU A 234 -38.25 39.67 -16.80
CA LEU A 234 -38.92 40.52 -17.80
C LEU A 234 -38.45 41.96 -17.61
N ARG A 235 -37.93 42.58 -18.66
CA ARG A 235 -37.58 43.99 -18.67
C ARG A 235 -38.76 44.86 -19.08
N ALA A 236 -38.68 46.16 -18.80
CA ALA A 236 -39.70 47.13 -19.16
C ALA A 236 -39.90 47.21 -20.69
N ASP A 237 -38.93 46.81 -21.48
CA ASP A 237 -38.98 46.74 -22.96
C ASP A 237 -39.65 45.44 -23.48
N GLY A 238 -40.22 44.60 -22.60
CA GLY A 238 -40.83 43.33 -22.97
C GLY A 238 -39.84 42.20 -23.25
N ARG A 239 -38.52 42.43 -23.18
CA ARG A 239 -37.49 41.42 -23.42
C ARG A 239 -37.20 40.64 -22.13
N VAL A 240 -36.98 39.34 -22.27
CA VAL A 240 -36.56 38.47 -21.15
C VAL A 240 -35.03 38.47 -21.07
N ARG A 241 -34.50 38.89 -19.92
CA ARG A 241 -33.08 38.77 -19.59
C ARG A 241 -32.90 37.67 -18.57
N SER A 242 -31.88 36.85 -18.80
CA SER A 242 -31.44 35.84 -17.80
C SER A 242 -30.56 36.54 -16.76
N THR A 243 -30.98 36.54 -15.50
CA THR A 243 -30.18 37.06 -14.36
C THR A 243 -29.72 35.94 -13.48
N ALA A 244 -28.56 36.14 -12.78
CA ALA A 244 -28.07 35.18 -11.81
C ALA A 244 -29.00 35.16 -10.59
N GLY A 245 -29.44 33.97 -10.20
CA GLY A 245 -30.16 33.74 -8.95
C GLY A 245 -29.21 33.33 -7.82
N ALA A 246 -29.71 33.31 -6.59
CA ALA A 246 -28.97 32.84 -5.43
C ALA A 246 -28.64 31.33 -5.55
N PRO A 247 -27.41 30.89 -5.21
CA PRO A 247 -27.04 29.47 -5.20
C PRO A 247 -27.97 28.67 -4.28
N ARG A 248 -28.33 27.46 -4.72
CA ARG A 248 -29.12 26.50 -3.94
C ARG A 248 -28.28 25.24 -3.73
N ILE A 249 -27.37 25.29 -2.77
CA ILE A 249 -26.40 24.25 -2.47
C ILE A 249 -26.49 23.71 -1.04
N ALA A 250 -27.45 24.20 -0.23
CA ALA A 250 -27.58 23.80 1.17
C ALA A 250 -27.59 22.28 1.40
N PRO A 251 -28.28 21.44 0.58
CA PRO A 251 -28.25 19.99 0.77
C PRO A 251 -26.82 19.40 0.64
N LEU A 252 -25.98 19.94 -0.25
CA LEU A 252 -24.59 19.51 -0.39
C LEU A 252 -23.72 20.01 0.76
N GLU A 253 -23.91 21.26 1.19
CA GLU A 253 -23.18 21.82 2.33
C GLU A 253 -23.44 21.04 3.61
N GLU A 254 -24.68 20.68 3.86
CA GLU A 254 -25.07 19.87 5.03
C GLU A 254 -24.51 18.46 4.96
N ALA A 255 -24.63 17.79 3.81
CA ALA A 255 -24.08 16.45 3.61
C ALA A 255 -22.55 16.43 3.74
N LEU A 256 -21.86 17.42 3.14
CA LEU A 256 -20.41 17.53 3.21
C LEU A 256 -19.93 17.86 4.64
N HIS A 257 -20.59 18.81 5.29
CA HIS A 257 -20.27 19.20 6.67
C HIS A 257 -20.53 18.05 7.65
N GLY A 258 -21.67 17.37 7.56
CA GLY A 258 -22.01 16.20 8.38
C GLY A 258 -20.98 15.09 8.24
N LEU A 259 -20.68 14.71 6.98
CA LEU A 259 -19.68 13.69 6.67
C LEU A 259 -18.30 14.01 7.24
N LEU A 260 -17.82 15.25 7.05
CA LEU A 260 -16.50 15.66 7.53
C LEU A 260 -16.45 15.83 9.06
N THR A 261 -17.55 16.23 9.69
CA THR A 261 -17.65 16.33 11.16
C THR A 261 -17.59 14.96 11.81
N GLU A 262 -18.34 14.00 11.28
CA GLU A 262 -18.41 12.66 11.85
C GLU A 262 -17.16 11.84 11.56
N GLN A 263 -16.61 11.98 10.36
CA GLN A 263 -15.63 11.01 9.83
C GLN A 263 -14.36 11.64 9.24
N GLY A 264 -14.24 12.96 9.23
CA GLY A 264 -13.09 13.65 8.64
C GLY A 264 -11.73 13.20 9.18
N PRO A 265 -11.51 13.09 10.49
CA PRO A 265 -10.26 12.60 11.06
C PRO A 265 -9.96 11.14 10.68
N LEU A 266 -10.99 10.27 10.67
CA LEU A 266 -10.85 8.87 10.25
C LEU A 266 -10.51 8.78 8.77
N LEU A 267 -11.15 9.58 7.93
CA LEU A 267 -10.90 9.66 6.49
C LEU A 267 -9.44 10.01 6.18
N LEU A 268 -8.88 11.01 6.86
CA LEU A 268 -7.48 11.38 6.75
C LEU A 268 -6.54 10.23 7.14
N ALA A 269 -6.82 9.57 8.27
CA ALA A 269 -6.03 8.46 8.77
C ALA A 269 -6.04 7.27 7.79
N LEU A 270 -7.21 6.90 7.25
CA LEU A 270 -7.34 5.82 6.28
C LEU A 270 -6.64 6.13 4.96
N ASN A 271 -6.74 7.35 4.46
CA ASN A 271 -6.05 7.76 3.25
C ASN A 271 -4.52 7.77 3.42
N ALA A 272 -4.04 8.21 4.59
CA ALA A 272 -2.61 8.18 4.91
C ALA A 272 -2.08 6.74 5.02
N LEU A 273 -2.79 5.85 5.72
CA LEU A 273 -2.45 4.43 5.80
C LEU A 273 -2.40 3.77 4.42
N ARG A 274 -3.37 4.09 3.57
CA ARG A 274 -3.42 3.56 2.21
C ARG A 274 -2.26 4.07 1.35
N SER A 275 -1.95 5.36 1.42
CA SER A 275 -0.80 5.92 0.71
C SER A 275 0.52 5.31 1.19
N ALA A 276 0.66 5.09 2.50
CA ALA A 276 1.82 4.42 3.08
C ALA A 276 1.93 2.95 2.63
N ASP A 277 0.81 2.23 2.54
CA ASP A 277 0.79 0.86 2.06
C ASP A 277 1.15 0.76 0.57
N GLN A 278 0.59 1.63 -0.27
CA GLN A 278 0.92 1.70 -1.69
C GLN A 278 2.40 2.02 -1.91
N PHE A 279 2.96 2.96 -1.15
CA PHE A 279 4.39 3.27 -1.19
C PHE A 279 5.23 2.08 -0.74
N SER A 280 4.87 1.42 0.35
CA SER A 280 5.56 0.22 0.85
C SER A 280 5.59 -0.89 -0.20
N GLN A 281 4.47 -1.13 -0.89
CA GLN A 281 4.38 -2.11 -1.98
C GLN A 281 5.25 -1.71 -3.20
N ALA A 282 5.26 -0.42 -3.55
CA ALA A 282 6.10 0.09 -4.64
C ALA A 282 7.59 -0.05 -4.30
N LEU A 283 7.99 0.30 -3.07
CA LEU A 283 9.34 0.11 -2.56
C LEU A 283 9.75 -1.36 -2.59
N HIS A 284 8.86 -2.23 -2.12
CA HIS A 284 9.10 -3.66 -2.15
C HIS A 284 9.34 -4.18 -3.58
N ARG A 285 8.44 -3.84 -4.52
CA ARG A 285 8.63 -4.20 -5.95
C ARG A 285 9.94 -3.63 -6.53
N CYS A 286 10.29 -2.40 -6.17
CA CYS A 286 11.55 -1.77 -6.58
C CYS A 286 12.75 -2.57 -6.06
N ARG A 287 12.78 -2.93 -4.77
CA ARG A 287 13.83 -3.74 -4.13
C ARG A 287 13.95 -5.10 -4.78
N LEU A 288 12.82 -5.76 -5.09
CA LEU A 288 12.79 -7.03 -5.80
C LEU A 288 13.42 -6.93 -7.19
N ALA A 289 12.95 -5.98 -7.99
CA ALA A 289 13.42 -5.82 -9.36
C ALA A 289 14.92 -5.54 -9.44
N HIS A 290 15.44 -4.70 -8.53
CA HIS A 290 16.84 -4.29 -8.51
C HIS A 290 17.72 -5.17 -7.65
N GLY A 291 17.16 -5.85 -6.66
CA GLY A 291 17.89 -6.80 -5.80
C GLY A 291 18.22 -8.12 -6.48
N ARG A 292 17.48 -8.50 -7.54
CA ARG A 292 17.60 -9.82 -8.16
C ARG A 292 19.03 -10.16 -8.64
N ARG A 293 19.68 -9.24 -9.35
CA ARG A 293 21.06 -9.44 -9.81
C ARG A 293 22.03 -9.55 -8.63
N ARG A 294 21.95 -8.62 -7.67
CA ARG A 294 22.78 -8.64 -6.46
C ARG A 294 22.56 -9.90 -5.62
N ALA A 295 21.32 -10.36 -5.52
CA ALA A 295 21.01 -11.62 -4.85
C ALA A 295 21.65 -12.82 -5.57
N GLN A 296 21.60 -12.86 -6.91
CA GLN A 296 22.25 -13.90 -7.70
C GLN A 296 23.78 -13.89 -7.52
N ASP A 297 24.40 -12.69 -7.54
CA ASP A 297 25.84 -12.54 -7.31
C ASP A 297 26.23 -12.97 -5.89
N LEU A 298 25.41 -12.59 -4.90
CA LEU A 298 25.61 -12.99 -3.50
C LEU A 298 25.51 -14.50 -3.34
N ILE A 299 24.46 -15.12 -3.87
CA ILE A 299 24.27 -16.57 -3.86
C ILE A 299 25.45 -17.27 -4.56
N GLY A 300 25.94 -16.71 -5.68
CA GLY A 300 27.10 -17.21 -6.41
C GLY A 300 28.37 -17.18 -5.57
N ARG A 301 28.67 -16.08 -4.87
CA ARG A 301 29.84 -15.94 -3.98
C ARG A 301 29.77 -16.93 -2.83
N PHE A 302 28.65 -17.06 -2.14
CA PHE A 302 28.49 -18.02 -1.05
C PHE A 302 28.60 -19.48 -1.53
N ALA A 303 28.09 -19.78 -2.73
CA ALA A 303 28.22 -21.08 -3.33
C ALA A 303 29.71 -21.41 -3.65
N ALA A 304 30.45 -20.43 -4.15
CA ALA A 304 31.89 -20.60 -4.41
C ALA A 304 32.66 -20.80 -3.10
N VAL A 305 32.46 -19.98 -2.08
CA VAL A 305 33.12 -20.12 -0.77
C VAL A 305 32.83 -21.49 -0.15
N LYS A 306 31.53 -21.91 -0.17
CA LYS A 306 31.18 -23.25 0.34
C LYS A 306 31.81 -24.37 -0.43
N ALA A 307 31.82 -24.29 -1.76
CA ALA A 307 32.47 -25.30 -2.61
C ALA A 307 33.98 -25.42 -2.36
N THR A 308 34.67 -24.30 -2.21
CA THR A 308 36.11 -24.27 -1.88
C THR A 308 36.36 -24.88 -0.50
N GLY A 309 35.54 -24.52 0.50
CA GLY A 309 35.62 -25.10 1.84
C GLY A 309 35.46 -26.63 1.83
N VAL A 310 34.46 -27.14 1.12
CA VAL A 310 34.19 -28.56 0.96
C VAL A 310 35.33 -29.27 0.23
N ALA A 311 35.88 -28.66 -0.83
CA ALA A 311 36.98 -29.25 -1.59
C ALA A 311 38.29 -29.35 -0.78
N MET A 312 38.56 -28.35 0.07
CA MET A 312 39.79 -28.26 0.84
C MET A 312 39.75 -28.99 2.20
N ASN A 313 38.55 -29.16 2.77
CA ASN A 313 38.44 -29.77 4.11
C ASN A 313 38.21 -31.28 4.05
N PRO A 314 39.10 -32.10 4.65
CA PRO A 314 38.96 -33.55 4.68
C PRO A 314 38.00 -34.05 5.79
N LEU A 315 37.54 -33.13 6.71
CA LEU A 315 36.76 -33.53 7.89
C LEU A 315 35.26 -33.31 7.66
N LEU A 316 34.53 -34.41 7.57
CA LEU A 316 33.07 -34.43 7.26
C LEU A 316 32.21 -33.61 8.23
N LEU A 317 32.52 -33.66 9.54
CA LEU A 317 31.73 -32.93 10.57
C LEU A 317 31.94 -31.42 10.52
N LEU A 318 33.14 -30.95 10.25
CA LEU A 318 33.48 -29.54 10.04
C LEU A 318 32.82 -29.00 8.78
N ASP A 319 32.72 -29.81 7.74
CA ASP A 319 32.06 -29.48 6.48
C ASP A 319 30.54 -29.24 6.69
N LEU A 320 29.86 -30.11 7.47
CA LEU A 320 28.45 -29.97 7.77
C LEU A 320 28.16 -28.71 8.60
N ALA A 321 28.95 -28.46 9.67
CA ALA A 321 28.79 -27.28 10.53
C ALA A 321 29.09 -25.97 9.76
N GLY A 322 30.17 -25.95 8.97
CA GLY A 322 30.56 -24.85 8.11
C GLY A 322 29.48 -24.55 7.05
N GLY A 323 28.91 -25.61 6.48
CA GLY A 323 27.82 -25.50 5.50
C GLY A 323 26.57 -24.79 6.05
N ILE A 324 26.13 -25.16 7.26
CA ILE A 324 24.98 -24.53 7.93
C ILE A 324 25.28 -23.06 8.29
N ALA A 325 26.50 -22.78 8.76
CA ALA A 325 26.91 -21.43 9.08
C ALA A 325 26.94 -20.53 7.82
N CYS A 326 27.47 -21.06 6.70
CA CYS A 326 27.51 -20.40 5.41
C CYS A 326 26.08 -20.08 4.89
N ASP A 327 25.18 -21.06 4.92
CA ASP A 327 23.79 -20.88 4.49
C ASP A 327 23.04 -19.90 5.39
N SER A 328 23.28 -19.90 6.71
CA SER A 328 22.71 -18.94 7.65
C SER A 328 23.21 -17.52 7.38
N ALA A 329 24.50 -17.35 7.09
CA ALA A 329 25.08 -16.06 6.73
C ALA A 329 24.54 -15.54 5.39
N LEU A 330 24.36 -16.43 4.40
CA LEU A 330 23.71 -16.09 3.13
C LEU A 330 22.29 -15.55 3.35
N VAL A 331 21.48 -16.22 4.17
CA VAL A 331 20.11 -15.76 4.48
C VAL A 331 20.13 -14.40 5.16
N VAL A 332 21.01 -14.17 6.14
CA VAL A 332 21.14 -12.85 6.80
C VAL A 332 21.53 -11.77 5.80
N GLN A 333 22.46 -12.03 4.90
CA GLN A 333 22.87 -11.04 3.88
C GLN A 333 21.78 -10.82 2.83
N LEU A 334 21.00 -11.83 2.45
CA LEU A 334 19.82 -11.65 1.61
C LEU A 334 18.75 -10.79 2.31
N CYS A 335 18.55 -10.97 3.62
CA CYS A 335 17.66 -10.12 4.40
C CYS A 335 18.13 -8.67 4.38
N GLN A 336 19.41 -8.40 4.61
CA GLN A 336 19.99 -7.06 4.54
C GLN A 336 19.84 -6.44 3.15
N LEU A 337 20.06 -7.22 2.09
CA LEU A 337 19.90 -6.78 0.70
C LEU A 337 18.46 -6.33 0.41
N TYR A 338 17.46 -7.04 0.96
CA TYR A 338 16.05 -6.73 0.79
C TYR A 338 15.52 -5.76 1.85
N GLY A 339 16.37 -5.26 2.75
CA GLY A 339 15.97 -4.32 3.82
C GLY A 339 15.06 -4.95 4.87
N LEU A 340 15.19 -6.25 5.10
CA LEU A 340 14.40 -7.01 6.07
C LEU A 340 15.25 -7.24 7.33
N PRO A 341 14.83 -6.74 8.51
CA PRO A 341 15.55 -7.03 9.75
C PRO A 341 15.36 -8.50 10.11
N MET A 342 16.45 -9.26 10.11
CA MET A 342 16.44 -10.66 10.55
C MET A 342 17.66 -10.97 11.41
N SER A 343 17.43 -11.61 12.55
CA SER A 343 18.50 -12.11 13.42
C SER A 343 19.04 -13.46 12.92
N ARG A 344 20.29 -13.81 13.32
CA ARG A 344 20.87 -15.13 13.00
C ARG A 344 19.99 -16.31 13.46
N PRO A 345 19.35 -16.31 14.66
CA PRO A 345 18.41 -17.34 15.04
C PRO A 345 17.19 -17.44 14.12
N GLY A 346 16.65 -16.31 13.67
CA GLY A 346 15.53 -16.26 12.70
C GLY A 346 15.93 -16.86 11.35
N ALA A 347 17.13 -16.58 10.87
CA ALA A 347 17.66 -17.16 9.64
C ALA A 347 17.79 -18.69 9.72
N ARG A 348 18.26 -19.22 10.86
CA ARG A 348 18.31 -20.68 11.11
C ARG A 348 16.93 -21.29 11.12
N GLN A 349 15.96 -20.66 11.80
CA GLN A 349 14.58 -21.13 11.84
C GLN A 349 13.94 -21.15 10.44
N LEU A 350 14.21 -20.15 9.61
CA LEU A 350 13.78 -20.13 8.21
C LEU A 350 14.39 -21.29 7.43
N LEU A 351 15.69 -21.51 7.54
CA LEU A 351 16.36 -22.63 6.89
C LEU A 351 15.80 -23.99 7.35
N THR A 352 15.51 -24.16 8.61
CA THR A 352 14.88 -25.39 9.15
C THR A 352 13.50 -25.62 8.54
N ARG A 353 12.69 -24.58 8.44
CA ARG A 353 11.36 -24.66 7.78
C ARG A 353 11.48 -25.00 6.30
N LEU A 354 12.41 -24.38 5.58
CA LEU A 354 12.63 -24.65 4.16
C LEU A 354 13.13 -26.09 3.92
N SER A 355 13.98 -26.60 4.83
CA SER A 355 14.45 -27.99 4.80
C SER A 355 13.35 -28.99 5.12
N GLY A 356 12.45 -28.67 6.06
CA GLY A 356 11.33 -29.53 6.44
C GLY A 356 10.30 -29.71 5.32
N HIS A 357 10.01 -28.66 4.54
CA HIS A 357 9.11 -28.75 3.39
C HIS A 357 9.68 -29.60 2.22
N ASN A 358 11.00 -29.81 2.19
CA ASN A 358 11.69 -30.61 1.18
C ASN A 358 12.39 -31.84 1.79
N ALA A 359 11.84 -32.39 2.88
CA ALA A 359 12.49 -33.45 3.68
C ALA A 359 12.92 -34.68 2.85
N LEU A 360 12.14 -35.08 1.85
CA LEU A 360 12.49 -36.19 0.94
C LEU A 360 13.70 -35.85 0.05
N LEU A 361 13.78 -34.64 -0.48
CA LEU A 361 14.89 -34.21 -1.33
C LEU A 361 16.13 -33.79 -0.53
N GLY A 362 15.92 -33.20 0.66
CA GLY A 362 17.00 -32.82 1.59
C GLY A 362 17.68 -34.05 2.21
N GLY A 363 16.92 -35.06 2.58
CA GLY A 363 17.43 -36.33 3.11
C GLY A 363 18.29 -37.07 2.10
N ALA A 364 17.88 -37.17 0.85
CA ALA A 364 18.65 -37.76 -0.23
C ALA A 364 19.97 -37.00 -0.51
N GLN A 365 19.96 -35.68 -0.42
CA GLN A 365 21.15 -34.85 -0.61
C GLN A 365 22.14 -34.98 0.55
N ILE A 366 21.67 -35.00 1.79
CA ILE A 366 22.52 -35.23 2.97
C ILE A 366 23.11 -36.67 2.90
N GLY A 367 22.29 -37.65 2.55
CA GLY A 367 22.75 -39.02 2.36
C GLY A 367 23.86 -39.13 1.29
N LEU A 368 23.69 -38.46 0.15
CA LEU A 368 24.69 -38.43 -0.92
C LEU A 368 25.97 -37.70 -0.48
N GLN A 369 25.88 -36.61 0.26
CA GLN A 369 27.06 -35.92 0.81
C GLN A 369 27.79 -36.78 1.83
N LEU A 370 27.08 -37.47 2.70
CA LEU A 370 27.66 -38.40 3.67
C LEU A 370 28.38 -39.59 2.95
N ALA A 371 27.72 -40.15 1.92
CA ALA A 371 28.30 -41.22 1.13
C ALA A 371 29.61 -40.81 0.40
N LEU A 372 29.54 -39.66 -0.30
CA LEU A 372 30.73 -39.11 -1.00
C LEU A 372 31.83 -38.74 -0.02
N GLY A 373 31.46 -38.15 1.15
CA GLY A 373 32.42 -37.83 2.22
C GLY A 373 33.09 -39.07 2.80
N GLY A 374 32.31 -40.10 3.07
CA GLY A 374 32.85 -41.41 3.54
C GLY A 374 33.80 -42.05 2.55
N VAL A 375 33.43 -42.11 1.25
CA VAL A 375 34.30 -42.61 0.18
C VAL A 375 35.61 -41.80 0.11
N ARG A 376 35.52 -40.47 0.13
CA ARG A 376 36.72 -39.60 0.12
C ARG A 376 37.62 -39.87 1.34
N GLN A 377 37.05 -40.01 2.52
CA GLN A 377 37.79 -40.24 3.75
C GLN A 377 38.50 -41.60 3.73
N LEU A 378 37.83 -42.65 3.23
CA LEU A 378 38.43 -43.96 3.03
C LEU A 378 39.60 -43.90 2.04
N LEU A 379 39.45 -43.18 0.92
CA LEU A 379 40.51 -43.00 -0.07
C LEU A 379 41.72 -42.26 0.50
N LEU A 380 41.51 -41.24 1.33
CA LEU A 380 42.59 -40.50 2.00
C LEU A 380 43.30 -41.35 3.07
N LEU A 381 42.55 -42.15 3.84
CA LEU A 381 43.11 -43.07 4.83
C LEU A 381 43.93 -44.22 4.20
N ALA A 382 43.56 -44.65 2.99
CA ALA A 382 44.29 -45.66 2.22
C ALA A 382 45.52 -45.10 1.52
N ALA A 383 45.73 -43.79 1.45
CA ALA A 383 46.84 -43.14 0.74
C ALA A 383 48.23 -43.58 1.24
N PRO A 384 48.52 -43.70 2.57
CA PRO A 384 49.79 -44.16 3.05
C PRO A 384 50.03 -45.61 2.70
N ILE A 385 49.01 -46.46 2.64
CA ILE A 385 49.13 -47.92 2.36
C ILE A 385 49.30 -48.18 0.87
N SER A 386 48.65 -47.35 0.02
CA SER A 386 48.68 -47.48 -1.45
C SER A 386 49.80 -46.73 -2.14
N GLY A 387 50.74 -46.14 -1.38
CA GLY A 387 51.84 -45.34 -1.95
C GLY A 387 51.36 -44.11 -2.72
N GLY A 388 50.18 -43.60 -2.36
CA GLY A 388 49.55 -42.41 -2.98
C GLY A 388 48.62 -42.68 -4.17
N LEU A 389 48.52 -43.96 -4.65
CA LEU A 389 47.63 -44.30 -5.79
C LEU A 389 46.15 -44.02 -5.52
N SER A 390 45.68 -44.04 -4.27
CA SER A 390 44.31 -43.73 -3.88
C SER A 390 43.99 -42.21 -3.88
N LEU A 391 45.00 -41.34 -4.02
CA LEU A 391 44.81 -39.89 -4.14
C LEU A 391 44.19 -39.50 -5.51
N ALA A 392 44.54 -40.25 -6.56
CA ALA A 392 44.04 -39.99 -7.91
C ALA A 392 42.50 -40.05 -7.98
N PRO A 393 41.78 -41.07 -7.43
CA PRO A 393 40.31 -41.08 -7.39
C PRO A 393 39.70 -40.16 -6.35
N ALA A 394 40.46 -39.64 -5.38
CA ALA A 394 39.94 -38.68 -4.37
C ALA A 394 39.63 -37.30 -4.97
N ALA A 395 40.32 -36.84 -6.00
CA ALA A 395 40.11 -35.57 -6.67
C ALA A 395 38.75 -35.48 -7.38
N PRO A 396 38.28 -36.43 -8.20
CA PRO A 396 36.93 -36.42 -8.77
C PRO A 396 35.83 -36.42 -7.70
N VAL A 397 35.99 -37.12 -6.60
CA VAL A 397 35.05 -37.14 -5.48
C VAL A 397 34.95 -35.75 -4.83
N ALA A 398 36.10 -35.09 -4.60
CA ALA A 398 36.11 -33.72 -4.08
C ALA A 398 35.40 -32.71 -5.02
N LEU A 399 35.59 -32.85 -6.34
CA LEU A 399 34.91 -32.04 -7.35
C LEU A 399 33.41 -32.31 -7.36
N ALA A 400 32.96 -33.55 -7.24
CA ALA A 400 31.57 -33.92 -7.15
C ALA A 400 30.92 -33.33 -5.88
N GLN A 401 31.58 -33.36 -4.74
CA GLN A 401 31.14 -32.73 -3.49
C GLN A 401 31.05 -31.21 -3.64
N ALA A 402 32.03 -30.55 -4.25
CA ALA A 402 32.02 -29.11 -4.52
C ALA A 402 30.88 -28.73 -5.45
N ALA A 403 30.62 -29.48 -6.51
CA ALA A 403 29.53 -29.26 -7.44
C ALA A 403 28.15 -29.40 -6.74
N LEU A 404 28.03 -30.41 -5.87
CA LEU A 404 26.82 -30.61 -5.05
C LEU A 404 26.60 -29.44 -4.08
N ALA A 405 27.67 -28.94 -3.42
CA ALA A 405 27.62 -27.78 -2.54
C ALA A 405 27.18 -26.51 -3.28
N VAL A 406 27.69 -26.27 -4.49
CA VAL A 406 27.23 -25.16 -5.35
C VAL A 406 25.75 -25.29 -5.67
N HIS A 407 25.30 -26.46 -6.10
CA HIS A 407 23.90 -26.69 -6.46
C HIS A 407 22.97 -26.50 -5.27
N THR A 408 23.31 -27.06 -4.11
CA THR A 408 22.49 -26.94 -2.88
C THR A 408 22.43 -25.51 -2.40
N THR A 409 23.54 -24.77 -2.34
CA THR A 409 23.57 -23.36 -1.92
C THR A 409 22.76 -22.47 -2.85
N ARG A 410 22.88 -22.65 -4.17
CA ARG A 410 22.09 -21.92 -5.15
C ARG A 410 20.58 -22.18 -5.00
N ARG A 411 20.20 -23.43 -4.74
CA ARG A 411 18.81 -23.80 -4.50
C ARG A 411 18.28 -23.21 -3.20
N THR A 412 19.02 -23.38 -2.09
CA THR A 412 18.66 -22.83 -0.78
C THR A 412 18.55 -21.31 -0.83
N GLY A 413 19.50 -20.63 -1.46
CA GLY A 413 19.49 -19.18 -1.63
C GLY A 413 18.28 -18.68 -2.42
N ARG A 414 17.89 -19.37 -3.51
CA ARG A 414 16.69 -19.02 -4.28
C ARG A 414 15.39 -19.23 -3.49
N LEU A 415 15.30 -20.36 -2.77
CA LEU A 415 14.13 -20.64 -1.92
C LEU A 415 14.04 -19.66 -0.75
N ALA A 416 15.16 -19.36 -0.09
CA ALA A 416 15.22 -18.37 0.98
C ALA A 416 14.82 -16.98 0.47
N ALA A 417 15.34 -16.54 -0.68
CA ALA A 417 14.96 -15.29 -1.29
C ALA A 417 13.45 -15.26 -1.58
N ALA A 418 12.88 -16.31 -2.16
CA ALA A 418 11.45 -16.38 -2.46
C ALA A 418 10.58 -16.33 -1.19
N GLU A 419 11.00 -17.00 -0.11
CA GLU A 419 10.25 -17.01 1.16
C GLU A 419 10.38 -15.68 1.92
N LEU A 420 11.58 -15.08 1.93
CA LEU A 420 11.78 -13.75 2.48
C LEU A 420 10.89 -12.72 1.83
N LEU A 421 10.65 -12.85 0.53
CA LEU A 421 9.78 -11.98 -0.23
C LEU A 421 8.31 -12.18 0.09
N ARG A 422 7.90 -13.41 0.42
CA ARG A 422 6.54 -13.70 0.89
C ARG A 422 6.32 -13.21 2.32
N SER A 423 7.27 -13.44 3.21
CA SER A 423 7.16 -13.10 4.63
C SER A 423 7.32 -11.60 4.92
N ALA A 424 8.04 -10.87 4.07
CA ALA A 424 8.19 -9.42 4.17
C ALA A 424 6.85 -8.67 4.04
N VAL A 425 5.87 -9.26 3.36
CA VAL A 425 4.51 -8.70 3.23
C VAL A 425 3.73 -8.76 4.55
N ALA A 426 4.14 -9.58 5.52
CA ALA A 426 3.29 -9.91 6.67
C ALA A 426 3.57 -9.13 7.97
N ALA A 427 4.72 -8.50 8.17
CA ALA A 427 5.11 -7.98 9.49
C ALA A 427 5.38 -6.47 9.51
N GLY A 428 4.59 -5.73 10.28
CA GLY A 428 4.87 -4.32 10.64
C GLY A 428 4.58 -3.27 9.57
N GLN A 429 3.87 -3.62 8.49
CA GLN A 429 3.58 -2.73 7.38
C GLN A 429 2.27 -1.93 7.58
N PRO A 430 2.15 -0.74 6.96
CA PRO A 430 0.91 0.05 7.00
C PRO A 430 -0.34 -0.73 6.62
N GLY A 431 -0.24 -1.68 5.68
CA GLY A 431 -1.33 -2.58 5.31
C GLY A 431 -1.77 -3.54 6.42
N ALA A 432 -0.89 -3.93 7.34
CA ALA A 432 -1.27 -4.72 8.51
C ALA A 432 -2.06 -3.87 9.53
N LEU A 433 -1.70 -2.60 9.69
CA LEU A 433 -2.46 -1.62 10.47
C LEU A 433 -3.84 -1.39 9.87
N LEU A 434 -3.92 -1.20 8.55
CA LEU A 434 -5.17 -1.03 7.82
C LEU A 434 -6.09 -2.25 8.01
N ARG A 435 -5.56 -3.48 7.84
CA ARG A 435 -6.32 -4.73 8.09
C ARG A 435 -6.84 -4.84 9.52
N ARG A 436 -6.03 -4.45 10.49
CA ARG A 436 -6.42 -4.46 11.91
C ARG A 436 -7.53 -3.44 12.19
N LEU A 437 -7.43 -2.24 11.64
CA LEU A 437 -8.48 -1.22 11.68
C LEU A 437 -9.81 -1.75 11.15
N VAL A 438 -9.78 -2.32 9.94
CA VAL A 438 -10.96 -2.90 9.28
C VAL A 438 -11.57 -4.05 10.09
N ALA A 439 -10.73 -4.87 10.73
CA ALA A 439 -11.20 -6.01 11.50
C ALA A 439 -11.86 -5.60 12.84
N GLN A 440 -11.40 -4.51 13.44
CA GLN A 440 -11.79 -4.11 14.80
C GLN A 440 -12.91 -3.07 14.86
N ASP A 441 -13.09 -2.26 13.82
CA ASP A 441 -14.07 -1.19 13.79
C ASP A 441 -15.16 -1.44 12.73
N PRO A 442 -16.44 -1.61 13.14
CA PRO A 442 -17.55 -1.83 12.21
C PRO A 442 -17.83 -0.62 11.31
N GLU A 443 -17.55 0.61 11.75
CA GLU A 443 -17.71 1.81 10.92
C GLU A 443 -16.64 1.86 9.84
N THR A 444 -15.37 1.68 10.21
CA THR A 444 -14.28 1.56 9.23
C THR A 444 -14.56 0.45 8.23
N ARG A 445 -15.15 -0.65 8.65
CA ARG A 445 -15.54 -1.75 7.75
C ARG A 445 -16.65 -1.33 6.79
N ARG A 446 -17.68 -0.62 7.25
CA ARG A 446 -18.75 -0.07 6.39
C ARG A 446 -18.17 0.89 5.36
N TRP A 447 -17.31 1.81 5.77
CA TRP A 447 -16.64 2.76 4.90
C TRP A 447 -15.76 2.07 3.86
N LEU A 448 -14.93 1.14 4.27
CA LEU A 448 -14.08 0.38 3.36
C LEU A 448 -14.90 -0.55 2.46
N SER A 449 -15.99 -1.14 2.93
CA SER A 449 -16.87 -1.94 2.08
C SER A 449 -17.58 -1.08 1.05
N ALA A 450 -18.02 0.13 1.43
CA ALA A 450 -18.56 1.11 0.50
C ALA A 450 -17.54 1.55 -0.56
N TRP A 451 -16.24 1.63 -0.19
CA TRP A 451 -15.16 1.95 -1.12
C TRP A 451 -14.69 0.75 -1.95
N GLN A 452 -14.86 -0.47 -1.44
CA GLN A 452 -14.37 -1.72 -2.03
C GLN A 452 -15.39 -2.43 -2.92
N ALA A 453 -16.68 -2.18 -2.72
CA ALA A 453 -17.75 -2.77 -3.53
C ALA A 453 -17.67 -2.36 -5.01
N ALA A 454 -16.69 -1.55 -5.39
CA ALA A 454 -16.49 -0.94 -6.69
C ALA A 454 -15.43 -1.60 -7.58
N GLY A 455 -14.78 -2.67 -7.14
CA GLY A 455 -13.82 -3.39 -7.99
C GLY A 455 -14.52 -4.19 -9.09
N PRO A 456 -14.03 -4.20 -10.34
CA PRO A 456 -14.53 -5.07 -11.37
C PRO A 456 -14.26 -6.53 -11.00
N GLY A 457 -15.31 -7.25 -10.62
CA GLY A 457 -15.26 -8.66 -10.26
C GLY A 457 -15.17 -8.90 -8.76
N GLY A 458 -16.29 -8.81 -8.11
CA GLY A 458 -16.67 -9.30 -6.77
C GLY A 458 -15.64 -10.04 -5.90
N ALA A 459 -14.42 -9.55 -5.83
CA ALA A 459 -13.39 -10.11 -4.98
C ALA A 459 -13.76 -9.83 -3.51
N PRO A 460 -13.69 -10.83 -2.63
CA PRO A 460 -14.02 -10.65 -1.23
C PRO A 460 -13.15 -9.55 -0.59
N PRO A 461 -13.66 -8.82 0.43
CA PRO A 461 -12.94 -7.70 1.08
C PRO A 461 -11.51 -8.01 1.50
N GLY A 462 -11.16 -9.27 1.70
CA GLY A 462 -9.82 -9.73 2.01
C GLY A 462 -8.83 -9.78 0.84
N SER A 463 -9.28 -9.70 -0.41
CA SER A 463 -8.40 -9.77 -1.60
C SER A 463 -7.95 -8.40 -2.11
N LEU A 464 -8.57 -7.32 -1.64
CA LEU A 464 -8.19 -5.93 -1.94
C LEU A 464 -7.29 -5.33 -0.85
N LEU A 465 -7.16 -6.03 0.25
CA LEU A 465 -6.14 -5.75 1.25
C LEU A 465 -4.88 -6.50 0.83
N PRO A 466 -3.69 -5.87 0.84
CA PRO A 466 -2.44 -6.51 0.49
C PRO A 466 -2.14 -7.71 1.36
#